data_24fe0d5fc1a63676c7ad2958ab6c598d
#
_entry.id   24fe0d5fc1a63676c7ad2958ab6c598d
#
_cell.length_a   1.000
_cell.length_b   1.000
_cell.length_c   1.000
_cell.angle_alpha   90.00
_cell.angle_beta   90.00
_cell.angle_gamma   90.00
#
_symmetry.space_group_name_H-M   'P 1'
#
loop_
_entity.id
_entity.type
_entity.pdbx_description
1 polymer ?
#
loop_
_entity_poly.entity_id
_entity_poly.type
_entity_poly.pdbx_seq_one_letter_code
_entity_poly.pdbx_strand_id
1 'polypeptide(L)'
;MILKKTACALALTLFAVSGVHAVDPVTVVGWGGSWDKAYKDGVWDRYTASTGIPIVQEEWGGEVAKVRAQVQAGNVTYDLVSVEVPALEIGCAEGLFVPLTPEITGDAANYLPGTLHECGVASDTWATILVYNTDVFGDAGPASWADFWDVKKFPGKRGVNAQAQYTLENALMADGVKPADMYRVLRTPEGVDRAFAMLDGLRENIVWWSSIPQAIQNLDSGEVVMSDSYNARITSEVVEEKKPYRIAWQAGFFYGSDMWAVVKGAPHEGQALDLLKWFSIPDNQAGFSKLYAYGTGRREAAQLIPADWLANLPTAPQHLQYGMPYDDAFWTENKEALEERFKAWLAK
;
A
#
# COMPACT_ATOMS: atom_id res chain seq x y z
N MET A 1 12.50 -74.28 -57.96
CA MET A 1 11.44 -73.48 -57.29
C MET A 1 12.16 -72.61 -56.27
N ILE A 2 12.39 -71.32 -56.63
CA ILE A 2 13.24 -70.38 -55.91
C ILE A 2 12.32 -69.38 -55.16
N LEU A 3 12.26 -69.47 -53.83
CA LEU A 3 11.57 -68.50 -53.00
C LEU A 3 12.41 -67.21 -52.85
N LYS A 4 11.90 -66.12 -53.38
CA LYS A 4 12.45 -64.76 -53.06
C LYS A 4 11.92 -64.30 -51.71
N LYS A 5 12.82 -64.04 -50.73
CA LYS A 5 12.51 -63.37 -49.49
C LYS A 5 12.60 -61.86 -49.68
N THR A 6 11.48 -61.17 -49.60
CA THR A 6 11.42 -59.72 -49.59
C THR A 6 11.61 -59.22 -48.15
N ALA A 7 12.69 -58.50 -47.89
CA ALA A 7 12.92 -57.86 -46.60
C ALA A 7 12.25 -56.48 -46.60
N CYS A 8 11.28 -56.27 -45.75
CA CYS A 8 10.63 -54.97 -45.51
C CYS A 8 11.44 -54.21 -44.47
N ALA A 9 12.15 -53.16 -44.87
CA ALA A 9 12.89 -52.25 -43.96
C ALA A 9 11.89 -51.26 -43.37
N LEU A 10 11.60 -51.37 -42.05
CA LEU A 10 10.79 -50.43 -41.30
C LEU A 10 11.69 -49.27 -40.87
N ALA A 11 11.54 -48.11 -41.50
CA ALA A 11 12.24 -46.87 -41.09
C ALA A 11 11.52 -46.28 -39.87
N LEU A 12 12.12 -46.40 -38.67
CA LEU A 12 11.71 -45.71 -37.48
C LEU A 12 12.15 -44.22 -37.60
N THR A 13 11.20 -43.34 -37.86
CA THR A 13 11.41 -41.89 -37.71
C THR A 13 11.33 -41.51 -36.24
N LEU A 14 12.45 -41.29 -35.59
CA LEU A 14 12.50 -40.66 -34.27
C LEU A 14 12.05 -39.18 -34.40
N PHE A 15 10.83 -38.90 -33.96
CA PHE A 15 10.46 -37.50 -33.66
C PHE A 15 11.18 -37.10 -32.37
N ALA A 16 12.18 -36.25 -32.48
CA ALA A 16 12.72 -35.52 -31.35
C ALA A 16 11.65 -34.55 -30.82
N VAL A 17 10.93 -34.97 -29.79
CA VAL A 17 10.11 -34.07 -28.99
C VAL A 17 11.05 -33.11 -28.26
N SER A 18 11.25 -31.94 -28.82
CA SER A 18 11.89 -30.85 -28.10
C SER A 18 11.01 -30.56 -26.89
N GLY A 19 11.43 -31.01 -25.72
CA GLY A 19 10.76 -30.66 -24.47
C GLY A 19 10.77 -29.15 -24.34
N VAL A 20 9.60 -28.54 -24.39
CA VAL A 20 9.42 -27.16 -23.93
C VAL A 20 9.69 -27.23 -22.43
N HIS A 21 10.88 -26.83 -22.00
CA HIS A 21 11.12 -26.60 -20.58
C HIS A 21 10.14 -25.52 -20.14
N ALA A 22 9.21 -25.88 -19.29
CA ALA A 22 8.38 -24.88 -18.61
C ALA A 22 9.32 -23.92 -17.87
N VAL A 23 9.15 -22.63 -18.08
CA VAL A 23 9.91 -21.62 -17.36
C VAL A 23 9.41 -21.65 -15.91
N ASP A 24 10.31 -21.76 -14.96
CA ASP A 24 9.95 -21.76 -13.54
C ASP A 24 9.29 -20.43 -13.15
N PRO A 25 8.20 -20.45 -12.37
CA PRO A 25 7.46 -19.26 -12.00
C PRO A 25 8.23 -18.41 -10.99
N VAL A 26 8.05 -17.08 -11.06
CA VAL A 26 8.47 -16.17 -10.00
C VAL A 26 7.40 -16.14 -8.91
N THR A 27 7.80 -16.39 -7.65
CA THR A 27 6.91 -16.33 -6.49
C THR A 27 6.86 -14.92 -5.94
N VAL A 28 5.67 -14.31 -6.02
CA VAL A 28 5.41 -12.96 -5.54
C VAL A 28 4.48 -13.03 -4.32
N VAL A 29 4.86 -12.36 -3.22
CA VAL A 29 4.11 -12.40 -1.96
C VAL A 29 3.54 -11.03 -1.66
N GLY A 30 2.21 -10.95 -1.55
CA GLY A 30 1.44 -9.72 -1.38
C GLY A 30 0.50 -9.74 -0.18
N TRP A 31 -0.42 -8.79 -0.15
CA TRP A 31 -1.33 -8.55 0.98
C TRP A 31 -2.67 -9.31 0.89
N GLY A 32 -2.86 -10.06 -0.19
CA GLY A 32 -4.06 -10.87 -0.41
C GLY A 32 -5.28 -10.09 -0.92
N GLY A 33 -6.37 -10.83 -1.13
CA GLY A 33 -7.68 -10.30 -1.47
C GLY A 33 -7.74 -9.47 -2.75
N SER A 34 -8.47 -8.35 -2.71
CA SER A 34 -8.64 -7.44 -3.86
C SER A 34 -7.36 -6.75 -4.31
N TRP A 35 -6.38 -6.56 -3.40
CA TRP A 35 -5.07 -6.03 -3.71
C TRP A 35 -4.30 -6.98 -4.64
N ASP A 36 -4.19 -8.25 -4.28
CA ASP A 36 -3.54 -9.28 -5.11
C ASP A 36 -4.26 -9.47 -6.44
N LYS A 37 -5.60 -9.43 -6.43
CA LYS A 37 -6.39 -9.49 -7.66
C LYS A 37 -6.07 -8.33 -8.60
N ALA A 38 -5.95 -7.12 -8.09
CA ALA A 38 -5.61 -5.95 -8.89
C ALA A 38 -4.19 -6.04 -9.46
N TYR A 39 -3.24 -6.58 -8.69
CA TYR A 39 -1.90 -6.87 -9.19
C TYR A 39 -1.90 -7.92 -10.27
N LYS A 40 -2.64 -9.03 -10.06
CA LYS A 40 -2.76 -10.07 -11.07
C LYS A 40 -3.27 -9.51 -12.40
N ASP A 41 -4.42 -8.86 -12.36
CA ASP A 41 -5.12 -8.42 -13.58
C ASP A 41 -4.41 -7.21 -14.24
N GLY A 42 -3.87 -6.29 -13.45
CA GLY A 42 -3.26 -5.05 -13.94
C GLY A 42 -1.77 -5.15 -14.28
N VAL A 43 -1.06 -6.10 -13.67
CA VAL A 43 0.42 -6.15 -13.74
C VAL A 43 0.91 -7.54 -14.14
N TRP A 44 0.63 -8.60 -13.37
CA TRP A 44 1.28 -9.91 -13.55
C TRP A 44 0.86 -10.63 -14.82
N ASP A 45 -0.42 -10.59 -15.18
CA ASP A 45 -0.90 -11.19 -16.43
C ASP A 45 -0.26 -10.51 -17.66
N ARG A 46 -0.01 -9.19 -17.59
CA ARG A 46 0.70 -8.44 -18.64
C ARG A 46 2.18 -8.81 -18.70
N TYR A 47 2.85 -8.99 -17.55
CA TYR A 47 4.23 -9.45 -17.49
C TYR A 47 4.36 -10.84 -18.08
N THR A 48 3.53 -11.78 -17.64
CA THR A 48 3.52 -13.16 -18.18
C THR A 48 3.25 -13.18 -19.69
N ALA A 49 2.31 -12.38 -20.17
CA ALA A 49 2.03 -12.28 -21.60
C ALA A 49 3.21 -11.72 -22.41
N SER A 50 4.02 -10.83 -21.84
CA SER A 50 5.16 -10.19 -22.52
C SER A 50 6.46 -11.00 -22.47
N THR A 51 6.64 -11.81 -21.43
CA THR A 51 7.90 -12.52 -21.16
C THR A 51 7.81 -14.04 -21.24
N GLY A 52 6.60 -14.59 -21.11
CA GLY A 52 6.38 -16.03 -20.97
C GLY A 52 6.70 -16.58 -19.57
N ILE A 53 7.11 -15.73 -18.60
CA ILE A 53 7.44 -16.12 -17.23
C ILE A 53 6.15 -16.12 -16.40
N PRO A 54 5.73 -17.25 -15.83
CA PRO A 54 4.54 -17.32 -14.96
C PRO A 54 4.81 -16.63 -13.62
N ILE A 55 3.77 -16.03 -13.03
CA ILE A 55 3.80 -15.51 -11.67
C ILE A 55 2.91 -16.39 -10.78
N VAL A 56 3.44 -16.81 -9.63
CA VAL A 56 2.68 -17.44 -8.55
C VAL A 56 2.55 -16.42 -7.42
N GLN A 57 1.30 -16.13 -7.01
CA GLN A 57 1.03 -15.23 -5.90
C GLN A 57 0.80 -16.02 -4.61
N GLU A 58 1.42 -15.55 -3.54
CA GLU A 58 1.17 -15.96 -2.17
C GLU A 58 0.77 -14.74 -1.34
N GLU A 59 0.03 -14.95 -0.24
CA GLU A 59 -0.34 -13.89 0.69
C GLU A 59 0.34 -14.04 2.04
N TRP A 60 0.59 -12.91 2.69
CA TRP A 60 1.20 -12.87 4.02
C TRP A 60 0.77 -11.61 4.81
N GLY A 61 1.22 -11.50 6.06
CA GLY A 61 1.01 -10.32 6.90
C GLY A 61 2.19 -9.36 6.99
N GLY A 62 3.18 -9.45 6.06
CA GLY A 62 4.35 -8.55 6.04
C GLY A 62 5.46 -8.92 7.04
N GLU A 63 5.47 -10.16 7.55
CA GLU A 63 6.40 -10.54 8.62
C GLU A 63 7.83 -10.77 8.10
N VAL A 64 8.68 -9.74 8.16
CA VAL A 64 10.11 -9.83 7.79
C VAL A 64 10.84 -10.97 8.49
N ALA A 65 10.37 -11.42 9.65
CA ALA A 65 10.91 -12.56 10.37
C ALA A 65 10.86 -13.88 9.55
N LYS A 66 9.84 -14.04 8.69
CA LYS A 66 9.75 -15.20 7.78
C LYS A 66 10.85 -15.15 6.73
N VAL A 67 11.09 -13.98 6.14
CA VAL A 67 12.19 -13.77 5.17
C VAL A 67 13.53 -14.04 5.84
N ARG A 68 13.74 -13.47 7.02
CA ARG A 68 14.97 -13.68 7.80
C ARG A 68 15.24 -15.17 8.04
N ALA A 69 14.23 -15.93 8.46
CA ALA A 69 14.36 -17.37 8.68
C ALA A 69 14.73 -18.12 7.40
N GLN A 70 14.14 -17.81 6.26
CA GLN A 70 14.45 -18.42 4.97
C GLN A 70 15.89 -18.13 4.52
N VAL A 71 16.30 -16.85 4.57
CA VAL A 71 17.64 -16.43 4.17
C VAL A 71 18.72 -17.06 5.06
N GLN A 72 18.52 -17.04 6.38
CA GLN A 72 19.47 -17.66 7.34
C GLN A 72 19.57 -19.18 7.18
N ALA A 73 18.48 -19.83 6.83
CA ALA A 73 18.46 -21.27 6.56
C ALA A 73 19.04 -21.65 5.19
N GLY A 74 19.30 -20.67 4.30
CA GLY A 74 19.68 -20.93 2.90
C GLY A 74 18.59 -21.66 2.10
N ASN A 75 17.34 -21.52 2.51
CA ASN A 75 16.18 -22.16 1.88
C ASN A 75 15.09 -21.12 1.61
N VAL A 76 15.38 -20.23 0.66
CA VAL A 76 14.49 -19.16 0.24
C VAL A 76 13.46 -19.71 -0.74
N THR A 77 12.18 -19.39 -0.52
CA THR A 77 11.05 -19.77 -1.38
C THR A 77 10.34 -18.58 -1.99
N TYR A 78 10.55 -17.38 -1.46
CA TYR A 78 9.99 -16.13 -1.97
C TYR A 78 10.99 -15.43 -2.91
N ASP A 79 10.52 -14.94 -4.06
CA ASP A 79 11.37 -14.19 -4.98
C ASP A 79 11.20 -12.68 -4.78
N LEU A 80 9.95 -12.21 -4.75
CA LEU A 80 9.58 -10.80 -4.59
C LEU A 80 8.52 -10.69 -3.49
N VAL A 81 8.69 -9.76 -2.57
CA VAL A 81 7.75 -9.57 -1.44
C VAL A 81 7.32 -8.10 -1.34
N SER A 82 6.05 -7.86 -0.99
CA SER A 82 5.58 -6.53 -0.61
C SER A 82 5.69 -6.36 0.91
N VAL A 83 6.37 -5.31 1.35
CA VAL A 83 6.61 -5.00 2.77
C VAL A 83 6.36 -3.53 3.05
N GLU A 84 5.99 -3.19 4.28
CA GLU A 84 5.99 -1.81 4.76
C GLU A 84 7.42 -1.25 4.85
N VAL A 85 7.56 0.08 4.73
CA VAL A 85 8.88 0.75 4.75
C VAL A 85 9.73 0.39 5.97
N PRO A 86 9.22 0.35 7.22
CA PRO A 86 10.05 -0.02 8.37
C PRO A 86 10.59 -1.46 8.27
N ALA A 87 9.79 -2.40 7.77
CA ALA A 87 10.22 -3.78 7.55
C ALA A 87 11.25 -3.89 6.40
N LEU A 88 11.10 -3.07 5.36
CA LEU A 88 12.08 -2.96 4.28
C LEU A 88 13.43 -2.46 4.80
N GLU A 89 13.44 -1.36 5.57
CA GLU A 89 14.67 -0.76 6.09
C GLU A 89 15.44 -1.73 7.00
N ILE A 90 14.73 -2.41 7.92
CA ILE A 90 15.31 -3.45 8.77
C ILE A 90 15.88 -4.59 7.91
N GLY A 91 15.10 -5.11 6.98
CA GLY A 91 15.54 -6.22 6.13
C GLY A 91 16.69 -5.85 5.19
N CYS A 92 16.73 -4.62 4.69
CA CYS A 92 17.81 -4.09 3.87
C CYS A 92 19.12 -4.00 4.69
N ALA A 93 19.05 -3.42 5.89
CA ALA A 93 20.19 -3.30 6.81
C ALA A 93 20.74 -4.67 7.25
N GLU A 94 19.88 -5.68 7.37
CA GLU A 94 20.27 -7.06 7.70
C GLU A 94 20.72 -7.86 6.45
N GLY A 95 20.69 -7.30 5.23
CA GLY A 95 21.07 -7.97 3.99
C GLY A 95 20.07 -9.06 3.54
N LEU A 96 18.80 -8.94 3.94
CA LEU A 96 17.73 -9.86 3.55
C LEU A 96 17.16 -9.54 2.18
N PHE A 97 17.32 -8.31 1.72
CA PHE A 97 16.84 -7.85 0.42
C PHE A 97 18.00 -7.42 -0.48
N VAL A 98 17.80 -7.51 -1.78
CA VAL A 98 18.80 -7.13 -2.77
C VAL A 98 18.78 -5.61 -2.95
N PRO A 99 19.93 -4.91 -2.79
CA PRO A 99 20.01 -3.49 -3.13
C PRO A 99 19.72 -3.24 -4.61
N LEU A 100 18.93 -2.20 -4.89
CA LEU A 100 18.51 -1.86 -6.24
C LEU A 100 19.45 -0.85 -6.87
N THR A 101 19.62 -0.95 -8.19
CA THR A 101 20.45 -0.03 -8.97
C THR A 101 19.56 0.83 -9.89
N PRO A 102 20.08 1.99 -10.38
CA PRO A 102 19.34 2.81 -11.34
C PRO A 102 18.98 2.08 -12.65
N GLU A 103 19.67 0.99 -13.01
CA GLU A 103 19.32 0.15 -14.16
C GLU A 103 18.00 -0.61 -13.94
N ILE A 104 17.62 -0.84 -12.67
CA ILE A 104 16.35 -1.48 -12.27
C ILE A 104 15.26 -0.42 -12.11
N THR A 105 15.54 0.65 -11.36
CA THR A 105 14.54 1.62 -10.92
C THR A 105 14.33 2.77 -11.88
N GLY A 106 15.31 3.09 -12.71
CA GLY A 106 15.38 4.35 -13.45
C GLY A 106 15.80 5.52 -12.55
N ASP A 107 15.55 6.74 -13.02
CA ASP A 107 15.94 7.97 -12.32
C ASP A 107 15.08 8.19 -11.06
N ALA A 108 15.76 8.32 -9.93
CA ALA A 108 15.12 8.58 -8.63
C ALA A 108 14.31 9.89 -8.59
N ALA A 109 14.67 10.89 -9.37
CA ALA A 109 13.94 12.16 -9.46
C ALA A 109 12.49 12.00 -9.95
N ASN A 110 12.18 10.89 -10.62
CA ASN A 110 10.84 10.58 -11.12
C ASN A 110 9.93 9.94 -10.06
N TYR A 111 10.44 9.65 -8.88
CA TYR A 111 9.66 9.08 -7.79
C TYR A 111 9.12 10.15 -6.84
N LEU A 112 8.00 9.85 -6.19
CA LEU A 112 7.49 10.64 -5.07
C LEU A 112 8.38 10.42 -3.84
N PRO A 113 8.47 11.39 -2.91
CA PRO A 113 9.18 11.16 -1.66
C PRO A 113 8.66 9.92 -0.92
N GLY A 114 9.58 9.08 -0.42
CA GLY A 114 9.26 7.86 0.32
C GLY A 114 8.81 6.68 -0.56
N THR A 115 8.92 6.76 -1.90
CA THR A 115 8.45 5.68 -2.80
C THR A 115 9.58 4.94 -3.53
N LEU A 116 10.81 5.28 -3.23
CA LEU A 116 12.02 4.59 -3.67
C LEU A 116 13.02 4.54 -2.51
N HIS A 117 13.50 3.35 -2.19
CA HIS A 117 14.50 3.08 -1.15
C HIS A 117 15.64 2.23 -1.73
N GLU A 118 16.72 2.04 -0.96
CA GLU A 118 17.89 1.28 -1.38
C GLU A 118 17.54 -0.13 -1.87
N CYS A 119 16.64 -0.83 -1.18
CA CYS A 119 16.26 -2.21 -1.49
C CYS A 119 14.82 -2.36 -2.00
N GLY A 120 14.10 -1.29 -2.28
CA GLY A 120 12.69 -1.39 -2.64
C GLY A 120 12.15 -0.25 -3.47
N VAL A 121 11.14 -0.59 -4.29
CA VAL A 121 10.32 0.34 -5.08
C VAL A 121 8.89 0.24 -4.59
N ALA A 122 8.22 1.38 -4.45
CA ALA A 122 6.81 1.38 -4.03
C ALA A 122 5.97 0.42 -4.89
N SER A 123 5.36 -0.55 -4.23
CA SER A 123 4.32 -1.37 -4.81
C SER A 123 3.07 -0.54 -5.01
N ASP A 124 2.74 0.27 -4.04
CA ASP A 124 1.62 1.21 -4.08
C ASP A 124 1.86 2.41 -3.15
N THR A 125 0.92 3.35 -3.18
CA THR A 125 0.89 4.50 -2.28
C THR A 125 -0.50 4.65 -1.72
N TRP A 126 -0.66 4.35 -0.44
CA TRP A 126 -1.91 4.48 0.30
C TRP A 126 -2.00 5.84 1.02
N ALA A 127 -3.20 6.20 1.47
CA ALA A 127 -3.40 7.37 2.32
C ALA A 127 -4.41 7.10 3.44
N THR A 128 -4.12 7.70 4.61
CA THR A 128 -5.12 7.87 5.66
C THR A 128 -5.84 9.19 5.47
N ILE A 129 -7.18 9.16 5.46
CA ILE A 129 -8.01 10.29 5.01
C ILE A 129 -9.17 10.55 5.97
N LEU A 130 -9.73 11.76 5.87
CA LEU A 130 -11.02 12.10 6.43
C LEU A 130 -12.12 11.74 5.43
N VAL A 131 -13.09 10.92 5.87
CA VAL A 131 -14.30 10.58 5.12
C VAL A 131 -15.54 11.06 5.84
N TYR A 132 -16.57 11.44 5.09
CA TYR A 132 -17.86 11.84 5.65
C TYR A 132 -19.04 11.33 4.83
N ASN A 133 -20.20 11.23 5.48
CA ASN A 133 -21.45 10.83 4.85
C ASN A 133 -22.12 12.05 4.17
N THR A 134 -22.33 11.96 2.86
CA THR A 134 -22.93 13.04 2.05
C THR A 134 -24.45 13.14 2.22
N ASP A 135 -25.14 12.10 2.67
CA ASP A 135 -26.55 12.18 3.02
C ASP A 135 -26.78 13.09 4.23
N VAL A 136 -25.74 13.22 5.10
CA VAL A 136 -25.82 14.09 6.29
C VAL A 136 -25.41 15.52 5.97
N PHE A 137 -24.33 15.71 5.21
CA PHE A 137 -23.72 17.03 5.04
C PHE A 137 -23.77 17.58 3.60
N GLY A 138 -24.21 16.81 2.62
CA GLY A 138 -24.26 17.20 1.24
C GLY A 138 -22.90 17.66 0.71
N ASP A 139 -22.91 18.73 -0.08
CA ASP A 139 -21.70 19.35 -0.62
C ASP A 139 -20.99 20.28 0.40
N ALA A 140 -21.68 20.63 1.49
CA ALA A 140 -21.13 21.48 2.57
C ALA A 140 -20.44 20.64 3.68
N GLY A 141 -19.86 19.50 3.33
CA GLY A 141 -19.14 18.64 4.24
C GLY A 141 -17.86 19.27 4.80
N PRO A 142 -17.17 18.55 5.73
CA PRO A 142 -15.94 19.05 6.34
C PRO A 142 -14.85 19.28 5.29
N ALA A 143 -14.04 20.31 5.49
CA ALA A 143 -12.93 20.68 4.62
C ALA A 143 -11.58 20.67 5.33
N SER A 144 -11.58 20.36 6.63
CA SER A 144 -10.38 20.32 7.46
C SER A 144 -10.54 19.35 8.63
N TRP A 145 -9.42 18.95 9.25
CA TRP A 145 -9.48 18.22 10.51
C TRP A 145 -10.06 19.08 11.65
N ALA A 146 -9.94 20.42 11.61
CA ALA A 146 -10.63 21.29 12.55
C ALA A 146 -12.17 21.16 12.44
N ASP A 147 -12.70 21.01 11.22
CA ASP A 147 -14.13 20.71 11.01
C ASP A 147 -14.54 19.35 11.58
N PHE A 148 -13.65 18.35 11.49
CA PHE A 148 -13.87 17.03 12.11
C PHE A 148 -14.01 17.15 13.65
N TRP A 149 -13.27 18.05 14.29
CA TRP A 149 -13.34 18.32 15.73
C TRP A 149 -14.51 19.23 16.12
N ASP A 150 -15.06 20.02 15.20
CA ASP A 150 -16.18 20.94 15.48
C ASP A 150 -17.53 20.21 15.45
N VAL A 151 -17.89 19.56 16.56
CA VAL A 151 -19.17 18.86 16.73
C VAL A 151 -20.38 19.80 16.81
N LYS A 152 -20.18 21.12 16.94
CA LYS A 152 -21.26 22.10 16.93
C LYS A 152 -21.62 22.47 15.50
N LYS A 153 -20.62 22.69 14.66
CA LYS A 153 -20.81 22.98 13.23
C LYS A 153 -21.23 21.73 12.45
N PHE A 154 -20.67 20.60 12.78
CA PHE A 154 -20.95 19.29 12.17
C PHE A 154 -21.41 18.29 13.24
N PRO A 155 -22.72 18.28 13.58
CA PRO A 155 -23.24 17.40 14.63
C PRO A 155 -23.11 15.90 14.29
N GLY A 156 -22.90 15.06 15.31
CA GLY A 156 -22.78 13.61 15.21
C GLY A 156 -21.46 13.08 15.76
N LYS A 157 -21.32 11.75 15.83
CA LYS A 157 -20.10 11.10 16.32
C LYS A 157 -19.05 10.92 15.23
N ARG A 158 -17.82 10.66 15.66
CA ARG A 158 -16.62 10.52 14.86
C ARG A 158 -16.04 9.12 14.97
N GLY A 159 -15.83 8.42 13.88
CA GLY A 159 -15.02 7.20 13.86
C GLY A 159 -13.55 7.56 13.92
N VAL A 160 -12.81 6.98 14.86
CA VAL A 160 -11.36 7.21 15.00
C VAL A 160 -10.65 5.89 15.21
N ASN A 161 -9.52 5.70 14.57
CA ASN A 161 -8.69 4.52 14.74
C ASN A 161 -8.16 4.43 16.18
N ALA A 162 -8.31 3.26 16.82
CA ALA A 162 -7.88 3.02 18.20
C ALA A 162 -6.36 2.78 18.33
N GLN A 163 -5.56 3.62 17.68
CA GLN A 163 -4.10 3.59 17.74
C GLN A 163 -3.51 5.01 17.77
N ALA A 164 -2.31 5.16 18.30
CA ALA A 164 -1.62 6.45 18.35
C ALA A 164 -1.25 6.96 16.95
N GLN A 165 -0.79 6.05 16.07
CA GLN A 165 -0.45 6.36 14.68
C GLN A 165 -1.65 6.98 13.96
N TYR A 166 -1.42 8.00 13.16
CA TYR A 166 -2.40 8.81 12.43
C TYR A 166 -3.33 9.63 13.34
N THR A 167 -3.75 9.07 14.48
CA THR A 167 -4.69 9.74 15.42
C THR A 167 -4.06 10.96 16.07
N LEU A 168 -2.78 10.88 16.47
CA LEU A 168 -2.06 12.04 17.05
C LEU A 168 -1.79 13.10 15.99
N GLU A 169 -1.45 12.70 14.77
CA GLU A 169 -1.27 13.61 13.64
C GLU A 169 -2.59 14.31 13.28
N ASN A 170 -3.70 13.56 13.18
CA ASN A 170 -5.01 14.12 12.88
C ASN A 170 -5.44 15.13 13.93
N ALA A 171 -5.18 14.84 15.22
CA ALA A 171 -5.45 15.74 16.33
C ALA A 171 -4.64 17.04 16.23
N LEU A 172 -3.35 16.96 15.89
CA LEU A 172 -2.51 18.14 15.69
C LEU A 172 -2.87 18.93 14.44
N MET A 173 -3.32 18.28 13.35
CA MET A 173 -3.87 19.02 12.20
C MET A 173 -5.14 19.77 12.59
N ALA A 174 -5.99 19.19 13.43
CA ALA A 174 -7.16 19.88 13.97
C ALA A 174 -6.80 21.08 14.84
N ASP A 175 -5.68 21.01 15.57
CA ASP A 175 -5.11 22.12 16.36
C ASP A 175 -4.30 23.12 15.51
N GLY A 176 -4.32 22.99 14.18
CA GLY A 176 -3.71 23.92 13.23
C GLY A 176 -2.21 23.72 13.00
N VAL A 177 -1.62 22.60 13.42
CA VAL A 177 -0.25 22.25 13.05
C VAL A 177 -0.20 21.96 11.55
N LYS A 178 0.68 22.67 10.86
CA LYS A 178 0.85 22.47 9.41
C LYS A 178 1.53 21.11 9.13
N PRO A 179 1.18 20.46 8.03
CA PRO A 179 1.83 19.21 7.64
C PRO A 179 3.36 19.24 7.73
N ALA A 180 4.00 20.25 7.18
CA ALA A 180 5.47 20.38 7.19
C ALA A 180 6.11 20.48 8.59
N ASP A 181 5.33 20.82 9.62
CA ASP A 181 5.79 20.94 11.00
C ASP A 181 5.44 19.74 11.88
N MET A 182 4.67 18.79 11.35
CA MET A 182 4.03 17.72 12.12
C MET A 182 5.01 16.94 12.98
N TYR A 183 5.98 16.31 12.37
CA TYR A 183 6.91 15.47 13.12
C TYR A 183 7.92 16.27 13.95
N ARG A 184 8.19 17.55 13.59
CA ARG A 184 8.94 18.46 14.47
C ARG A 184 8.17 18.73 15.78
N VAL A 185 6.85 18.84 15.72
CA VAL A 185 5.99 19.01 16.90
C VAL A 185 5.88 17.70 17.68
N LEU A 186 5.59 16.57 17.02
CA LEU A 186 5.45 15.27 17.68
C LEU A 186 6.74 14.75 18.34
N ARG A 187 7.93 15.24 17.93
CA ARG A 187 9.20 14.89 18.58
C ARG A 187 9.38 15.60 19.95
N THR A 188 8.45 16.46 20.35
CA THR A 188 8.49 17.17 21.65
C THR A 188 7.42 16.64 22.60
N PRO A 189 7.71 16.53 23.92
CA PRO A 189 6.68 16.15 24.91
C PRO A 189 5.47 17.07 24.86
N GLU A 190 5.67 18.38 24.70
CA GLU A 190 4.63 19.40 24.62
C GLU A 190 3.73 19.20 23.39
N GLY A 191 4.30 18.80 22.25
CA GLY A 191 3.55 18.48 21.04
C GLY A 191 2.68 17.25 21.22
N VAL A 192 3.21 16.22 21.85
CA VAL A 192 2.44 15.01 22.18
C VAL A 192 1.31 15.37 23.18
N ASP A 193 1.58 16.19 24.21
CA ASP A 193 0.56 16.64 25.16
C ASP A 193 -0.55 17.42 24.47
N ARG A 194 -0.25 18.27 23.48
CA ARG A 194 -1.23 18.99 22.67
C ARG A 194 -2.15 18.02 21.91
N ALA A 195 -1.58 16.99 21.27
CA ALA A 195 -2.38 15.99 20.56
C ALA A 195 -3.38 15.29 21.52
N PHE A 196 -2.93 14.87 22.69
CA PHE A 196 -3.82 14.27 23.70
C PHE A 196 -4.86 15.24 24.25
N ALA A 197 -4.54 16.51 24.44
CA ALA A 197 -5.52 17.53 24.84
C ALA A 197 -6.62 17.73 23.79
N MET A 198 -6.28 17.69 22.50
CA MET A 198 -7.27 17.70 21.42
C MET A 198 -8.19 16.48 21.48
N LEU A 199 -7.64 15.30 21.70
CA LEU A 199 -8.42 14.06 21.86
C LEU A 199 -9.32 14.11 23.09
N ASP A 200 -8.87 14.69 24.21
CA ASP A 200 -9.72 14.91 25.40
C ASP A 200 -10.96 15.75 25.06
N GLY A 201 -10.81 16.77 24.23
CA GLY A 201 -11.92 17.65 23.78
C GLY A 201 -12.96 16.94 22.91
N LEU A 202 -12.58 15.87 22.21
CA LEU A 202 -13.47 15.12 21.31
C LEU A 202 -13.99 13.81 21.94
N ARG A 203 -13.43 13.36 23.05
CA ARG A 203 -13.57 12.04 23.66
C ARG A 203 -15.00 11.51 23.67
N GLU A 204 -15.96 12.29 24.11
CA GLU A 204 -17.36 11.87 24.24
C GLU A 204 -18.07 11.67 22.89
N ASN A 205 -17.48 12.19 21.82
CA ASN A 205 -18.01 12.10 20.46
C ASN A 205 -17.26 11.08 19.62
N ILE A 206 -16.31 10.31 20.18
CA ILE A 206 -15.53 9.32 19.44
C ILE A 206 -16.20 7.95 19.55
N VAL A 207 -16.25 7.25 18.43
CA VAL A 207 -16.49 5.81 18.32
C VAL A 207 -15.19 5.20 17.79
N TRP A 208 -14.53 4.43 18.65
CA TRP A 208 -13.26 3.82 18.30
C TRP A 208 -13.45 2.62 17.39
N TRP A 209 -12.61 2.51 16.39
CA TRP A 209 -12.53 1.32 15.55
C TRP A 209 -11.11 0.75 15.56
N SER A 210 -11.01 -0.58 15.48
CA SER A 210 -9.74 -1.32 15.48
C SER A 210 -9.53 -2.17 14.23
N SER A 211 -10.51 -2.17 13.33
CA SER A 211 -10.40 -2.83 12.02
C SER A 211 -11.14 -2.04 10.96
N ILE A 212 -10.64 -2.09 9.72
CA ILE A 212 -11.24 -1.36 8.59
C ILE A 212 -12.72 -1.73 8.37
N PRO A 213 -13.13 -3.01 8.43
CA PRO A 213 -14.55 -3.36 8.34
C PRO A 213 -15.41 -2.69 9.42
N GLN A 214 -14.89 -2.52 10.64
CA GLN A 214 -15.59 -1.82 11.72
C GLN A 214 -15.77 -0.33 11.41
N ALA A 215 -14.75 0.33 10.85
CA ALA A 215 -14.86 1.74 10.44
C ALA A 215 -15.99 1.93 9.42
N ILE A 216 -16.07 1.05 8.41
CA ILE A 216 -17.13 1.06 7.38
C ILE A 216 -18.49 0.77 8.02
N GLN A 217 -18.59 -0.24 8.86
CA GLN A 217 -19.83 -0.60 9.55
C GLN A 217 -20.37 0.55 10.40
N ASN A 218 -19.52 1.31 11.07
CA ASN A 218 -19.91 2.47 11.88
C ASN A 218 -20.49 3.60 10.99
N LEU A 219 -19.93 3.80 9.79
CA LEU A 219 -20.49 4.73 8.80
C LEU A 219 -21.82 4.24 8.23
N ASP A 220 -21.93 2.95 7.88
CA ASP A 220 -23.11 2.34 7.29
C ASP A 220 -24.30 2.33 8.24
N SER A 221 -24.05 2.08 9.52
CA SER A 221 -25.09 2.10 10.56
C SER A 221 -25.52 3.51 10.95
N GLY A 222 -24.81 4.54 10.53
CA GLY A 222 -25.02 5.92 11.00
C GLY A 222 -24.56 6.16 12.45
N GLU A 223 -23.82 5.22 13.05
CA GLU A 223 -23.21 5.42 14.38
C GLU A 223 -22.26 6.60 14.36
N VAL A 224 -21.54 6.77 13.23
CA VAL A 224 -20.69 7.94 12.97
C VAL A 224 -21.06 8.62 11.66
N VAL A 225 -20.84 9.92 11.57
CA VAL A 225 -21.12 10.73 10.40
C VAL A 225 -19.85 11.11 9.64
N MET A 226 -18.71 10.96 10.27
CA MET A 226 -17.34 11.16 9.76
C MET A 226 -16.42 10.12 10.38
N SER A 227 -15.36 9.75 9.67
CA SER A 227 -14.33 8.84 10.18
C SER A 227 -12.97 9.20 9.57
N ASP A 228 -11.89 8.82 10.24
CA ASP A 228 -10.66 8.51 9.53
C ASP A 228 -10.76 7.12 8.90
N SER A 229 -10.05 6.89 7.82
CA SER A 229 -9.98 5.59 7.14
C SER A 229 -8.86 5.57 6.11
N TYR A 230 -8.73 4.45 5.37
CA TYR A 230 -7.84 4.33 4.21
C TYR A 230 -8.60 4.60 2.91
N ASN A 231 -7.98 5.37 2.02
CA ASN A 231 -8.63 5.89 0.82
C ASN A 231 -9.18 4.80 -0.11
N ALA A 232 -8.45 3.73 -0.40
CA ALA A 232 -8.93 2.70 -1.33
C ALA A 232 -10.17 1.96 -0.80
N ARG A 233 -10.25 1.75 0.53
CA ARG A 233 -11.43 1.11 1.13
C ARG A 233 -12.68 1.97 0.96
N ILE A 234 -12.56 3.26 1.24
CA ILE A 234 -13.67 4.20 1.03
C ILE A 234 -14.01 4.34 -0.45
N THR A 235 -13.00 4.36 -1.34
CA THR A 235 -13.25 4.41 -2.79
C THR A 235 -14.02 3.19 -3.26
N SER A 236 -13.70 1.98 -2.78
CA SER A 236 -14.47 0.76 -3.10
C SER A 236 -15.92 0.90 -2.67
N GLU A 237 -16.19 1.35 -1.44
CA GLU A 237 -17.56 1.59 -0.94
C GLU A 237 -18.33 2.60 -1.83
N VAL A 238 -17.67 3.66 -2.27
CA VAL A 238 -18.30 4.69 -3.13
C VAL A 238 -18.52 4.17 -4.56
N VAL A 239 -17.52 3.52 -5.15
CA VAL A 239 -17.55 3.15 -6.57
C VAL A 239 -18.32 1.87 -6.82
N GLU A 240 -18.12 0.85 -5.98
CA GLU A 240 -18.72 -0.48 -6.14
C GLU A 240 -20.08 -0.56 -5.45
N GLU A 241 -20.15 -0.17 -4.16
CA GLU A 241 -21.34 -0.29 -3.33
C GLU A 241 -22.28 0.94 -3.41
N LYS A 242 -21.85 2.02 -4.12
CA LYS A 242 -22.63 3.27 -4.29
C LYS A 242 -23.01 3.95 -2.98
N LYS A 243 -22.15 3.81 -1.96
CA LYS A 243 -22.35 4.44 -0.65
C LYS A 243 -22.22 5.96 -0.74
N PRO A 244 -22.99 6.73 0.07
CA PRO A 244 -22.98 8.17 0.08
C PRO A 244 -21.79 8.73 0.88
N TYR A 245 -20.58 8.35 0.52
CA TYR A 245 -19.36 8.81 1.19
C TYR A 245 -18.52 9.70 0.29
N ARG A 246 -17.81 10.63 0.91
CA ARG A 246 -16.85 11.48 0.22
C ARG A 246 -15.58 11.64 1.05
N ILE A 247 -14.44 11.55 0.37
CA ILE A 247 -13.12 11.82 0.95
C ILE A 247 -12.90 13.35 0.90
N ALA A 248 -12.54 13.92 2.04
CA ALA A 248 -12.19 15.34 2.15
C ALA A 248 -10.68 15.54 1.94
N TRP A 249 -10.18 15.34 0.72
CA TRP A 249 -8.76 15.44 0.40
C TRP A 249 -8.10 16.75 0.86
N GLN A 250 -8.83 17.86 0.76
CA GLN A 250 -8.36 19.19 1.16
C GLN A 250 -8.15 19.34 2.68
N ALA A 251 -8.69 18.42 3.48
CA ALA A 251 -8.45 18.42 4.93
C ALA A 251 -6.99 18.16 5.32
N GLY A 252 -6.21 17.63 4.39
CA GLY A 252 -4.87 17.13 4.63
C GLY A 252 -4.89 15.62 4.93
N PHE A 253 -3.85 14.93 4.50
CA PHE A 253 -3.71 13.49 4.68
C PHE A 253 -2.24 13.07 4.71
N PHE A 254 -1.98 11.91 5.32
CA PHE A 254 -0.68 11.25 5.26
C PHE A 254 -0.74 10.17 4.20
N TYR A 255 0.32 10.07 3.42
CA TYR A 255 0.51 8.95 2.51
C TYR A 255 1.77 8.17 2.87
N GLY A 256 1.69 6.87 2.75
CA GLY A 256 2.80 5.93 2.85
C GLY A 256 2.81 4.99 1.66
N SER A 257 3.80 4.13 1.62
CA SER A 257 3.93 3.15 0.54
C SER A 257 4.29 1.79 1.11
N ASP A 258 3.71 0.77 0.51
CA ASP A 258 4.28 -0.57 0.59
C ASP A 258 5.33 -0.72 -0.51
N MET A 259 6.28 -1.62 -0.32
CA MET A 259 7.48 -1.68 -1.13
C MET A 259 7.68 -3.10 -1.68
N TRP A 260 7.88 -3.21 -2.99
CA TRP A 260 8.42 -4.43 -3.58
C TRP A 260 9.90 -4.55 -3.29
N ALA A 261 10.30 -5.67 -2.68
CA ALA A 261 11.68 -6.02 -2.40
C ALA A 261 12.02 -7.43 -2.91
N VAL A 262 13.17 -7.58 -3.57
CA VAL A 262 13.67 -8.89 -4.01
C VAL A 262 14.39 -9.55 -2.85
N VAL A 263 14.02 -10.79 -2.53
CA VAL A 263 14.61 -11.54 -1.41
C VAL A 263 16.02 -12.01 -1.79
N LYS A 264 16.98 -11.79 -0.92
CA LYS A 264 18.36 -12.22 -1.12
C LYS A 264 18.48 -13.74 -1.14
N GLY A 265 19.11 -14.29 -2.19
CA GLY A 265 19.22 -15.73 -2.39
C GLY A 265 17.94 -16.42 -2.84
N ALA A 266 17.00 -15.66 -3.36
CA ALA A 266 15.78 -16.18 -3.99
C ALA A 266 16.11 -17.17 -5.13
N PRO A 267 15.33 -18.24 -5.32
CA PRO A 267 15.58 -19.21 -6.38
C PRO A 267 15.58 -18.58 -7.77
N HIS A 268 14.81 -17.51 -7.98
CA HIS A 268 14.72 -16.80 -9.25
C HIS A 268 15.10 -15.30 -9.09
N GLU A 269 16.13 -14.98 -8.28
CA GLU A 269 16.58 -13.61 -7.97
C GLU A 269 16.74 -12.74 -9.22
N GLY A 270 17.36 -13.28 -10.29
CA GLY A 270 17.53 -12.56 -11.55
C GLY A 270 16.20 -12.22 -12.24
N GLN A 271 15.29 -13.18 -12.28
CA GLN A 271 13.95 -12.95 -12.87
C GLN A 271 13.10 -11.99 -12.01
N ALA A 272 13.25 -12.03 -10.69
CA ALA A 272 12.58 -11.07 -9.79
C ALA A 272 13.11 -9.64 -9.98
N LEU A 273 14.40 -9.45 -10.21
CA LEU A 273 14.99 -8.16 -10.58
C LEU A 273 14.50 -7.68 -11.96
N ASP A 274 14.39 -8.58 -12.93
CA ASP A 274 13.84 -8.26 -14.26
C ASP A 274 12.35 -7.88 -14.16
N LEU A 275 11.58 -8.59 -13.31
CA LEU A 275 10.18 -8.26 -13.02
C LEU A 275 10.07 -6.87 -12.39
N LEU A 276 10.92 -6.56 -11.40
CA LEU A 276 10.91 -5.26 -10.74
C LEU A 276 11.33 -4.12 -11.69
N LYS A 277 12.30 -4.37 -12.57
CA LYS A 277 12.68 -3.45 -13.66
C LYS A 277 11.52 -3.21 -14.62
N TRP A 278 10.82 -4.25 -15.03
CA TRP A 278 9.64 -4.16 -15.88
C TRP A 278 8.50 -3.40 -15.18
N PHE A 279 8.25 -3.68 -13.90
CA PHE A 279 7.27 -2.98 -13.07
C PHE A 279 7.61 -1.49 -12.92
N SER A 280 8.90 -1.12 -12.85
CA SER A 280 9.37 0.25 -12.73
C SER A 280 9.11 1.12 -13.98
N ILE A 281 8.66 0.53 -15.10
CA ILE A 281 8.18 1.29 -16.26
C ILE A 281 6.85 1.95 -15.92
N PRO A 282 6.67 3.27 -16.20
CA PRO A 282 5.45 4.01 -15.77
C PRO A 282 4.12 3.36 -16.14
N ASP A 283 3.96 2.84 -17.37
CA ASP A 283 2.69 2.21 -17.78
C ASP A 283 2.42 0.88 -17.05
N ASN A 284 3.48 0.15 -16.71
CA ASN A 284 3.35 -1.11 -15.97
C ASN A 284 2.99 -0.84 -14.50
N GLN A 285 3.63 0.14 -13.87
CA GLN A 285 3.30 0.56 -12.52
C GLN A 285 1.88 1.10 -12.42
N ALA A 286 1.42 1.86 -13.43
CA ALA A 286 0.04 2.35 -13.48
C ALA A 286 -1.01 1.24 -13.58
N GLY A 287 -0.64 0.03 -14.00
CA GLY A 287 -1.56 -1.09 -14.18
C GLY A 287 -2.35 -1.45 -12.93
N PHE A 288 -1.69 -1.50 -11.78
CA PHE A 288 -2.31 -1.74 -10.48
C PHE A 288 -3.28 -0.60 -10.10
N SER A 289 -2.79 0.65 -10.14
CA SER A 289 -3.57 1.83 -9.73
C SER A 289 -4.77 2.14 -10.62
N LYS A 290 -4.86 1.56 -11.82
CA LYS A 290 -6.05 1.62 -12.68
C LYS A 290 -7.19 0.72 -12.18
N LEU A 291 -6.90 -0.24 -11.31
CA LEU A 291 -7.85 -1.23 -10.81
C LEU A 291 -8.07 -1.13 -9.30
N TYR A 292 -7.13 -0.52 -8.57
CA TYR A 292 -7.20 -0.36 -7.13
C TYR A 292 -6.82 1.08 -6.74
N ALA A 293 -7.59 1.69 -5.85
CA ALA A 293 -7.46 3.13 -5.59
C ALA A 293 -6.27 3.52 -4.69
N TYR A 294 -5.17 2.81 -4.79
CA TYR A 294 -3.87 3.25 -4.28
C TYR A 294 -3.05 3.88 -5.41
N GLY A 295 -2.21 4.82 -5.05
CA GLY A 295 -1.41 5.58 -6.00
C GLY A 295 -0.18 4.85 -6.50
N THR A 296 0.51 5.50 -7.44
CA THR A 296 1.79 5.04 -7.98
C THR A 296 2.95 5.75 -7.28
N GLY A 297 4.09 5.08 -7.18
CA GLY A 297 5.33 5.70 -6.69
C GLY A 297 5.95 6.67 -7.71
N ARG A 298 5.77 6.42 -9.02
CA ARG A 298 6.30 7.26 -10.09
C ARG A 298 5.33 8.35 -10.51
N ARG A 299 5.84 9.58 -10.67
CA ARG A 299 5.04 10.74 -11.08
C ARG A 299 4.44 10.59 -12.48
N GLU A 300 5.21 10.00 -13.41
CA GLU A 300 4.76 9.80 -14.79
C GLU A 300 3.64 8.76 -14.89
N ALA A 301 3.63 7.76 -14.02
CA ALA A 301 2.62 6.71 -14.01
C ALA A 301 1.22 7.27 -13.71
N ALA A 302 1.12 8.27 -12.83
CA ALA A 302 -0.15 8.94 -12.54
C ALA A 302 -0.79 9.59 -13.77
N GLN A 303 0.00 10.05 -14.74
CA GLN A 303 -0.49 10.67 -15.98
C GLN A 303 -1.13 9.66 -16.95
N LEU A 304 -0.90 8.36 -16.72
CA LEU A 304 -1.42 7.27 -17.55
C LEU A 304 -2.72 6.67 -17.00
N ILE A 305 -3.22 7.22 -15.91
CA ILE A 305 -4.45 6.80 -15.25
C ILE A 305 -5.61 7.66 -15.75
N PRO A 306 -6.78 7.08 -16.10
CA PRO A 306 -7.95 7.86 -16.51
C PRO A 306 -8.31 8.94 -15.48
N ALA A 307 -8.64 10.15 -15.94
CA ALA A 307 -8.78 11.34 -15.08
C ALA A 307 -9.89 11.19 -14.02
N ASP A 308 -10.98 10.52 -14.36
CA ASP A 308 -12.10 10.21 -13.45
C ASP A 308 -11.70 9.22 -12.36
N TRP A 309 -10.83 8.25 -12.66
CA TRP A 309 -10.30 7.32 -11.68
C TRP A 309 -9.15 7.94 -10.87
N LEU A 310 -8.27 8.72 -11.51
CA LEU A 310 -7.17 9.44 -10.85
C LEU A 310 -7.66 10.32 -9.70
N ALA A 311 -8.86 10.88 -9.80
CA ALA A 311 -9.49 11.66 -8.74
C ALA A 311 -9.74 10.87 -7.42
N ASN A 312 -9.60 9.55 -7.42
CA ASN A 312 -9.71 8.71 -6.22
C ASN A 312 -8.36 8.38 -5.60
N LEU A 313 -7.25 8.77 -6.22
CA LEU A 313 -5.91 8.39 -5.80
C LEU A 313 -5.24 9.48 -4.96
N PRO A 314 -4.49 9.11 -3.89
CA PRO A 314 -3.76 10.09 -3.08
C PRO A 314 -2.66 10.79 -3.88
N THR A 315 -2.09 10.13 -4.88
CA THR A 315 -1.01 10.64 -5.73
C THR A 315 -1.50 11.49 -6.91
N ALA A 316 -2.81 11.76 -7.00
CA ALA A 316 -3.33 12.72 -7.96
C ALA A 316 -2.70 14.10 -7.73
N PRO A 317 -2.26 14.82 -8.80
CA PRO A 317 -1.57 16.11 -8.66
C PRO A 317 -2.37 17.14 -7.84
N GLN A 318 -3.71 17.14 -7.97
CA GLN A 318 -4.58 18.04 -7.20
C GLN A 318 -4.66 17.67 -5.71
N HIS A 319 -4.38 16.43 -5.32
CA HIS A 319 -4.40 15.99 -3.93
C HIS A 319 -3.03 16.17 -3.25
N LEU A 320 -1.94 15.92 -3.95
CA LEU A 320 -0.57 15.98 -3.39
C LEU A 320 -0.23 17.31 -2.71
N GLN A 321 -0.88 18.42 -3.09
CA GLN A 321 -0.69 19.71 -2.41
C GLN A 321 -1.17 19.69 -0.94
N TYR A 322 -2.03 18.75 -0.56
CA TYR A 322 -2.57 18.56 0.78
C TYR A 322 -1.99 17.35 1.50
N GLY A 323 -1.32 16.47 0.75
CA GLY A 323 -0.71 15.26 1.27
C GLY A 323 0.70 15.49 1.78
N MET A 324 1.09 14.74 2.79
CA MET A 324 2.48 14.65 3.20
C MET A 324 2.91 13.19 3.39
N PRO A 325 4.20 12.89 3.14
CA PRO A 325 4.72 11.57 3.43
C PRO A 325 4.63 11.30 4.94
N TYR A 326 4.26 10.07 5.26
CA TYR A 326 4.34 9.53 6.61
C TYR A 326 5.82 9.40 7.03
N ASP A 327 6.14 9.75 8.27
CA ASP A 327 7.53 9.63 8.78
C ASP A 327 7.73 8.28 9.47
N ASP A 328 8.06 7.27 8.67
CA ASP A 328 8.32 5.92 9.14
C ASP A 328 9.45 5.87 10.19
N ALA A 329 10.48 6.70 10.03
CA ALA A 329 11.59 6.77 10.99
C ALA A 329 11.11 7.27 12.36
N PHE A 330 10.28 8.32 12.38
CA PHE A 330 9.67 8.80 13.62
C PHE A 330 8.88 7.70 14.33
N TRP A 331 8.03 7.00 13.60
CA TRP A 331 7.20 5.96 14.19
C TRP A 331 7.99 4.71 14.57
N THR A 332 9.02 4.34 13.82
CA THR A 332 9.93 3.25 14.22
C THR A 332 10.58 3.53 15.57
N GLU A 333 10.98 4.79 15.82
CA GLU A 333 11.62 5.19 17.08
C GLU A 333 10.64 5.35 18.26
N ASN A 334 9.40 5.79 18.00
CA ASN A 334 8.49 6.28 19.05
C ASN A 334 7.22 5.44 19.25
N LYS A 335 6.96 4.48 18.36
CA LYS A 335 5.69 3.70 18.32
C LYS A 335 5.35 3.07 19.66
N GLU A 336 6.29 2.33 20.25
CA GLU A 336 6.03 1.60 21.49
C GLU A 336 5.60 2.52 22.64
N ALA A 337 6.34 3.60 22.85
CA ALA A 337 6.07 4.56 23.92
C ALA A 337 4.75 5.34 23.70
N LEU A 338 4.48 5.74 22.45
CA LEU A 338 3.25 6.48 22.12
C LEU A 338 2.02 5.59 22.17
N GLU A 339 2.13 4.33 21.73
CA GLU A 339 1.03 3.35 21.82
C GLU A 339 0.74 2.96 23.30
N GLU A 340 1.77 2.80 24.12
CA GLU A 340 1.56 2.56 25.57
C GLU A 340 0.84 3.74 26.22
N ARG A 341 1.29 4.97 25.95
CA ARG A 341 0.63 6.18 26.43
C ARG A 341 -0.81 6.31 25.92
N PHE A 342 -1.06 5.98 24.65
CA PHE A 342 -2.38 6.03 24.04
C PHE A 342 -3.34 5.01 24.68
N LYS A 343 -2.90 3.78 24.90
CA LYS A 343 -3.65 2.75 25.62
C LYS A 343 -3.99 3.18 27.05
N ALA A 344 -3.02 3.75 27.76
CA ALA A 344 -3.25 4.27 29.09
C ALA A 344 -4.24 5.46 29.10
N TRP A 345 -4.25 6.28 28.05
CA TRP A 345 -5.20 7.37 27.86
C TRP A 345 -6.60 6.84 27.50
N LEU A 346 -6.74 5.83 26.65
CA LEU A 346 -8.03 5.20 26.31
C LEU A 346 -8.72 4.57 27.52
N ALA A 347 -7.96 4.05 28.47
CA ALA A 347 -8.46 3.38 29.67
C ALA A 347 -9.03 4.34 30.74
N LYS A 348 -8.88 5.65 30.59
CA LYS A 348 -9.45 6.68 31.47
C LYS A 348 -10.89 7.02 31.11
#